data_0c7ec673892de58d0a22baea3d3edb0d
#
_entry.id   0c7ec673892de58d0a22baea3d3edb0d
#
_cell.length_a   1.000
_cell.length_b   1.000
_cell.length_c   1.000
_cell.angle_alpha   90.00
_cell.angle_beta   90.00
_cell.angle_gamma   90.00
#
_symmetry.space_group_name_H-M   'P 1'
#
loop_
_entity.id
_entity.type
_entity.pdbx_description
1 polymer ?
#
loop_
_entity_poly.entity_id
_entity_poly.type
_entity_poly.pdbx_seq_one_letter_code
_entity_poly.pdbx_strand_id
1 'polypeptide(L)'
;MENVFKAYYESEPGLIEITAGETGIITLYFTKKKSNLKSDSKSFPVHLKECIRQLDEYFKGKRMTFDLPLIISGTDFQMKVWNELKKIPFGKTASYKDIALKAGNVKAVRAAGNANNKNKIAVIIPCHRVIGSDGKLSGYAGGVKRKKWLLEHERNSLINN
;
A
#
# COMPACT_ATOMS: atom_id res chain seq x y z
N MET A 1 18.02 -9.15 -18.56
CA MET A 1 16.69 -9.25 -17.93
C MET A 1 16.82 -9.35 -16.43
N GLU A 2 16.14 -8.48 -15.72
CA GLU A 2 16.12 -8.59 -14.26
C GLU A 2 15.25 -9.75 -13.83
N ASN A 3 15.67 -10.46 -12.80
CA ASN A 3 14.87 -11.51 -12.18
C ASN A 3 13.72 -10.89 -11.40
N VAL A 4 12.56 -11.52 -11.48
CA VAL A 4 11.37 -11.12 -10.72
C VAL A 4 10.99 -12.24 -9.79
N PHE A 5 10.70 -11.89 -8.55
CA PHE A 5 10.38 -12.84 -7.48
C PHE A 5 8.95 -12.59 -7.01
N LYS A 6 8.21 -13.65 -6.75
CA LYS A 6 6.83 -13.57 -6.31
C LYS A 6 6.65 -14.30 -4.99
N ALA A 7 6.02 -13.64 -4.01
CA ALA A 7 5.75 -14.19 -2.71
C ALA A 7 4.30 -13.90 -2.29
N TYR A 8 3.81 -14.63 -1.30
CA TYR A 8 2.47 -14.46 -0.76
C TYR A 8 2.52 -14.32 0.75
N TYR A 9 1.66 -13.47 1.28
CA TYR A 9 1.48 -13.30 2.71
C TYR A 9 -0.01 -13.37 3.02
N GLU A 10 -0.39 -14.26 3.94
CA GLU A 10 -1.78 -14.39 4.38
C GLU A 10 -2.04 -13.47 5.55
N SER A 11 -2.75 -12.36 5.29
CA SER A 11 -3.15 -11.42 6.33
C SER A 11 -4.59 -11.68 6.74
N GLU A 12 -4.99 -11.12 7.89
CA GLU A 12 -6.37 -11.25 8.35
C GLU A 12 -7.39 -10.71 7.32
N PRO A 13 -7.18 -9.52 6.71
CA PRO A 13 -8.13 -9.04 5.70
C PRO A 13 -8.01 -9.74 4.34
N GLY A 14 -6.99 -10.54 4.11
CA GLY A 14 -6.88 -11.28 2.86
C GLY A 14 -5.47 -11.64 2.43
N LEU A 15 -5.39 -12.42 1.37
CA LEU A 15 -4.14 -12.85 0.78
C LEU A 15 -3.48 -11.70 0.03
N ILE A 16 -2.20 -11.50 0.27
CA ILE A 16 -1.39 -10.47 -0.38
C ILE A 16 -0.37 -11.14 -1.30
N GLU A 17 -0.29 -10.65 -2.55
CA GLU A 17 0.74 -11.03 -3.49
C GLU A 17 1.79 -9.94 -3.56
N ILE A 18 3.07 -10.32 -3.45
CA ILE A 18 4.19 -9.39 -3.50
C ILE A 18 5.07 -9.77 -4.68
N THR A 19 5.38 -8.80 -5.53
CA THR A 19 6.34 -8.98 -6.62
C THR A 19 7.54 -8.09 -6.33
N ALA A 20 8.73 -8.65 -6.38
CA ALA A 20 9.98 -7.92 -6.16
C ALA A 20 10.94 -8.15 -7.32
N GLY A 21 11.69 -7.11 -7.67
CA GLY A 21 12.84 -7.21 -8.55
C GLY A 21 14.12 -7.39 -7.73
N GLU A 22 15.25 -7.30 -8.39
CA GLU A 22 16.55 -7.45 -7.73
C GLU A 22 16.88 -6.29 -6.77
N THR A 23 16.30 -5.11 -7.00
CA THR A 23 16.62 -3.90 -6.24
C THR A 23 15.49 -3.36 -5.37
N GLY A 24 14.28 -3.90 -5.46
CA GLY A 24 13.18 -3.39 -4.64
C GLY A 24 11.85 -4.07 -4.91
N ILE A 25 10.84 -3.64 -4.14
CA ILE A 25 9.47 -4.13 -4.26
C ILE A 25 8.80 -3.42 -5.44
N ILE A 26 8.18 -4.20 -6.32
CA ILE A 26 7.53 -3.71 -7.53
C ILE A 26 6.02 -3.58 -7.35
N THR A 27 5.37 -4.63 -6.82
CA THR A 27 3.93 -4.62 -6.57
C THR A 27 3.60 -5.29 -5.25
N LEU A 28 2.51 -4.85 -4.66
CA LEU A 28 1.92 -5.47 -3.48
C LEU A 28 0.42 -5.20 -3.52
N TYR A 29 -0.38 -6.24 -3.60
CA TYR A 29 -1.84 -6.07 -3.67
C TYR A 29 -2.56 -7.29 -3.10
N PHE A 30 -3.82 -7.08 -2.71
CA PHE A 30 -4.68 -8.16 -2.27
C PHE A 30 -5.14 -8.96 -3.49
N THR A 31 -5.14 -10.29 -3.37
CA THR A 31 -5.53 -11.19 -4.44
C THR A 31 -6.43 -12.29 -3.88
N LYS A 32 -7.19 -12.95 -4.76
CA LYS A 32 -8.11 -14.00 -4.34
C LYS A 32 -7.44 -15.37 -4.28
N LYS A 33 -6.40 -15.60 -5.06
CA LYS A 33 -5.72 -16.89 -5.08
C LYS A 33 -4.27 -16.77 -5.51
N LYS A 34 -3.47 -17.75 -5.11
CA LYS A 34 -2.06 -17.83 -5.46
C LYS A 34 -1.90 -18.20 -6.93
N SER A 35 -0.94 -17.54 -7.59
CA SER A 35 -0.49 -17.94 -8.93
C SER A 35 0.28 -19.27 -8.86
N ASN A 36 0.24 -20.04 -9.94
CA ASN A 36 1.04 -21.26 -10.06
C ASN A 36 2.54 -20.99 -10.19
N LEU A 37 2.91 -19.74 -10.51
CA LEU A 37 4.31 -19.33 -10.65
C LEU A 37 4.82 -18.79 -9.32
N LYS A 38 5.27 -19.68 -8.44
CA LYS A 38 5.92 -19.31 -7.19
C LYS A 38 7.43 -19.28 -7.38
N SER A 39 8.06 -18.26 -6.87
CA SER A 39 9.51 -18.25 -6.72
C SER A 39 9.90 -19.09 -5.50
N ASP A 40 11.05 -19.76 -5.57
CA ASP A 40 11.60 -20.47 -4.42
C ASP A 40 12.02 -19.45 -3.35
N SER A 41 11.50 -19.62 -2.13
CA SER A 41 11.79 -18.72 -1.01
C SER A 41 13.29 -18.63 -0.68
N LYS A 42 14.06 -19.67 -0.99
CA LYS A 42 15.50 -19.66 -0.79
C LYS A 42 16.22 -18.67 -1.69
N SER A 43 15.63 -18.34 -2.84
CA SER A 43 16.21 -17.39 -3.79
C SER A 43 15.74 -15.95 -3.57
N PHE A 44 14.85 -15.70 -2.60
CA PHE A 44 14.32 -14.36 -2.36
C PHE A 44 15.43 -13.36 -1.99
N PRO A 45 15.44 -12.18 -2.62
CA PRO A 45 16.36 -11.12 -2.19
C PRO A 45 16.01 -10.64 -0.78
N VAL A 46 16.99 -10.03 -0.13
CA VAL A 46 16.84 -9.55 1.26
C VAL A 46 15.63 -8.66 1.43
N HIS A 47 15.39 -7.73 0.49
CA HIS A 47 14.27 -6.80 0.62
C HIS A 47 12.89 -7.47 0.50
N LEU A 48 12.79 -8.61 -0.18
CA LEU A 48 11.54 -9.37 -0.22
C LEU A 48 11.29 -10.10 1.11
N LYS A 49 12.33 -10.72 1.66
CA LYS A 49 12.25 -11.33 2.99
C LYS A 49 11.88 -10.29 4.05
N GLU A 50 12.49 -9.13 3.95
CA GLU A 50 12.25 -8.00 4.85
C GLU A 50 10.83 -7.46 4.69
N CYS A 51 10.32 -7.41 3.47
CA CYS A 51 8.94 -6.99 3.21
C CYS A 51 7.94 -7.91 3.92
N ILE A 52 8.12 -9.23 3.79
CA ILE A 52 7.25 -10.21 4.45
C ILE A 52 7.32 -10.03 5.97
N ARG A 53 8.52 -9.85 6.52
CA ARG A 53 8.72 -9.63 7.95
C ARG A 53 8.03 -8.37 8.43
N GLN A 54 8.17 -7.26 7.71
CA GLN A 54 7.56 -5.99 8.07
C GLN A 54 6.04 -6.02 7.95
N LEU A 55 5.50 -6.70 6.93
CA LEU A 55 4.05 -6.91 6.82
C LEU A 55 3.52 -7.70 8.02
N ASP A 56 4.22 -8.75 8.41
CA ASP A 56 3.82 -9.55 9.58
C ASP A 56 3.77 -8.70 10.85
N GLU A 57 4.78 -7.87 11.06
CA GLU A 57 4.81 -6.94 12.20
C GLU A 57 3.69 -5.91 12.12
N TYR A 58 3.40 -5.38 10.92
CA TYR A 58 2.33 -4.42 10.71
C TYR A 58 0.96 -5.03 11.06
N PHE A 59 0.66 -6.21 10.52
CA PHE A 59 -0.62 -6.87 10.77
C PHE A 59 -0.79 -7.35 12.21
N LYS A 60 0.30 -7.53 12.93
CA LYS A 60 0.29 -7.84 14.37
C LYS A 60 0.21 -6.58 15.26
N GLY A 61 0.13 -5.40 14.66
CA GLY A 61 0.05 -4.14 15.40
C GLY A 61 1.38 -3.68 15.99
N LYS A 62 2.49 -4.22 15.53
CA LYS A 62 3.83 -3.95 16.09
C LYS A 62 4.68 -3.01 15.24
N ARG A 63 4.22 -2.65 14.04
CA ARG A 63 4.97 -1.80 13.12
C ARG A 63 4.06 -0.72 12.55
N MET A 64 4.54 0.51 12.58
CA MET A 64 3.79 1.68 12.08
C MET A 64 4.35 2.23 10.77
N THR A 65 5.63 1.97 10.46
CA THR A 65 6.27 2.47 9.25
C THR A 65 7.01 1.34 8.54
N PHE A 66 7.14 1.48 7.22
CA PHE A 66 7.87 0.52 6.41
C PHE A 66 9.19 1.13 5.94
N ASP A 67 10.24 0.32 5.96
CA ASP A 67 11.58 0.71 5.49
C ASP A 67 12.02 -0.32 4.44
N LEU A 68 11.63 -0.06 3.19
CA LEU A 68 11.84 -0.99 2.07
C LEU A 68 12.16 -0.20 0.80
N PRO A 69 13.08 -0.71 -0.02
CA PRO A 69 13.30 -0.11 -1.34
C PRO A 69 12.09 -0.42 -2.24
N LEU A 70 11.52 0.61 -2.84
CA LEU A 70 10.37 0.50 -3.72
C LEU A 70 10.75 0.91 -5.13
N ILE A 71 10.27 0.14 -6.12
CA ILE A 71 10.42 0.47 -7.53
C ILE A 71 9.05 0.94 -8.01
N ILE A 72 8.90 2.26 -8.17
CA ILE A 72 7.64 2.87 -8.54
C ILE A 72 7.82 3.63 -9.85
N SER A 73 6.90 3.44 -10.78
CA SER A 73 6.87 4.22 -12.01
C SER A 73 5.43 4.59 -12.35
N GLY A 74 5.23 5.80 -12.85
CA GLY A 74 3.94 6.30 -13.24
C GLY A 74 4.10 7.67 -13.89
N THR A 75 2.99 8.32 -14.20
CA THR A 75 3.00 9.69 -14.70
C THR A 75 3.53 10.63 -13.62
N ASP A 76 3.95 11.85 -14.03
CA ASP A 76 4.43 12.85 -13.08
C ASP A 76 3.39 13.13 -11.98
N PHE A 77 2.12 13.25 -12.37
CA PHE A 77 1.04 13.50 -11.41
C PHE A 77 0.84 12.31 -10.47
N GLN A 78 0.83 11.08 -10.99
CA GLN A 78 0.74 9.87 -10.16
C GLN A 78 1.88 9.81 -9.14
N MET A 79 3.11 10.09 -9.57
CA MET A 79 4.26 10.12 -8.67
C MET A 79 4.10 11.15 -7.56
N LYS A 80 3.59 12.34 -7.89
CA LYS A 80 3.30 13.38 -6.89
C LYS A 80 2.26 12.91 -5.88
N VAL A 81 1.17 12.29 -6.35
CA VAL A 81 0.13 11.75 -5.49
C VAL A 81 0.70 10.67 -4.57
N TRP A 82 1.40 9.69 -5.12
CA TRP A 82 1.95 8.60 -4.32
C TRP A 82 2.97 9.08 -3.28
N ASN A 83 3.78 10.09 -3.61
CA ASN A 83 4.69 10.69 -2.66
C ASN A 83 3.96 11.38 -1.51
N GLU A 84 2.83 12.02 -1.79
CA GLU A 84 2.00 12.62 -0.73
C GLU A 84 1.32 11.55 0.13
N LEU A 85 0.89 10.43 -0.46
CA LEU A 85 0.33 9.32 0.30
C LEU A 85 1.31 8.81 1.36
N LYS A 86 2.59 8.70 1.02
CA LYS A 86 3.62 8.22 1.95
C LYS A 86 3.77 9.10 3.19
N LYS A 87 3.35 10.35 3.11
CA LYS A 87 3.44 11.32 4.21
C LYS A 87 2.28 11.22 5.19
N ILE A 88 1.20 10.49 4.85
CA ILE A 88 0.06 10.33 5.76
C ILE A 88 0.47 9.37 6.88
N PRO A 89 0.51 9.85 8.14
CA PRO A 89 0.99 9.00 9.24
C PRO A 89 0.06 7.83 9.52
N PHE A 90 0.62 6.78 10.09
CA PHE A 90 -0.11 5.62 10.60
C PHE A 90 -1.25 6.09 11.53
N GLY A 91 -2.45 5.57 11.33
CA GLY A 91 -3.62 5.91 12.13
C GLY A 91 -4.27 7.25 11.78
N LYS A 92 -3.77 7.95 10.76
CA LYS A 92 -4.32 9.21 10.29
C LYS A 92 -4.94 9.05 8.91
N THR A 93 -5.76 10.01 8.53
CA THR A 93 -6.41 10.04 7.21
C THR A 93 -6.22 11.41 6.57
N ALA A 94 -6.36 11.44 5.25
CA ALA A 94 -6.42 12.67 4.48
C ALA A 94 -7.57 12.55 3.48
N SER A 95 -8.11 13.67 3.02
CA SER A 95 -9.14 13.66 2.00
C SER A 95 -8.52 13.65 0.60
N TYR A 96 -9.30 13.24 -0.41
CA TYR A 96 -8.86 13.34 -1.80
C TYR A 96 -8.54 14.78 -2.18
N LYS A 97 -9.28 15.73 -1.62
CA LYS A 97 -9.03 17.15 -1.81
C LYS A 97 -7.68 17.59 -1.24
N ASP A 98 -7.36 17.11 -0.04
CA ASP A 98 -6.05 17.40 0.59
C ASP A 98 -4.90 16.89 -0.29
N ILE A 99 -5.04 15.68 -0.81
CA ILE A 99 -4.01 15.08 -1.67
C ILE A 99 -3.89 15.85 -2.98
N ALA A 100 -5.00 16.23 -3.61
CA ALA A 100 -4.99 17.03 -4.83
C ALA A 100 -4.26 18.35 -4.60
N LEU A 101 -4.56 19.04 -3.52
CA LEU A 101 -3.93 20.30 -3.16
C LEU A 101 -2.42 20.15 -2.98
N LYS A 102 -1.99 19.12 -2.24
CA LYS A 102 -0.56 18.85 -1.98
C LYS A 102 0.18 18.39 -3.22
N ALA A 103 -0.51 17.73 -4.16
CA ALA A 103 0.06 17.36 -5.45
C ALA A 103 0.12 18.55 -6.44
N GLY A 104 -0.33 19.74 -6.00
CA GLY A 104 -0.18 20.97 -6.76
C GLY A 104 -1.39 21.38 -7.58
N ASN A 105 -2.53 20.69 -7.47
CA ASN A 105 -3.71 21.06 -8.24
C ASN A 105 -5.00 20.73 -7.46
N VAL A 106 -5.54 21.75 -6.78
CA VAL A 106 -6.77 21.61 -5.98
C VAL A 106 -7.98 21.21 -6.83
N LYS A 107 -7.97 21.49 -8.14
CA LYS A 107 -9.06 21.12 -9.05
C LYS A 107 -8.97 19.66 -9.52
N ALA A 108 -7.88 18.98 -9.26
CA ALA A 108 -7.62 17.63 -9.74
C ALA A 108 -8.05 16.55 -8.72
N VAL A 109 -9.16 16.76 -8.01
CA VAL A 109 -9.62 15.81 -6.97
C VAL A 109 -9.92 14.44 -7.58
N ARG A 110 -10.61 14.40 -8.73
CA ARG A 110 -10.92 13.14 -9.42
C ARG A 110 -9.65 12.44 -9.90
N ALA A 111 -8.72 13.21 -10.51
CA ALA A 111 -7.45 12.65 -10.96
C ALA A 111 -6.61 12.13 -9.79
N ALA A 112 -6.64 12.81 -8.64
CA ALA A 112 -5.98 12.34 -7.42
C ALA A 112 -6.59 11.02 -6.94
N GLY A 113 -7.92 10.91 -6.97
CA GLY A 113 -8.60 9.66 -6.64
C GLY A 113 -8.23 8.52 -7.57
N ASN A 114 -8.16 8.79 -8.88
CA ASN A 114 -7.74 7.79 -9.87
C ASN A 114 -6.29 7.35 -9.64
N ALA A 115 -5.39 8.29 -9.37
CA ALA A 115 -3.99 7.99 -9.08
C ALA A 115 -3.88 7.16 -7.78
N ASN A 116 -4.66 7.51 -6.77
CA ASN A 116 -4.74 6.76 -5.52
C ASN A 116 -5.13 5.29 -5.77
N ASN A 117 -6.12 5.06 -6.61
CA ASN A 117 -6.59 3.71 -6.94
C ASN A 117 -5.63 2.92 -7.82
N LYS A 118 -4.70 3.58 -8.49
CA LYS A 118 -3.68 2.94 -9.33
C LYS A 118 -2.37 2.69 -8.58
N ASN A 119 -2.35 2.91 -7.28
CA ASN A 119 -1.21 2.57 -6.44
C ASN A 119 -0.90 1.08 -6.58
N LYS A 120 0.34 0.76 -6.94
CA LYS A 120 0.80 -0.62 -7.19
C LYS A 120 1.32 -1.30 -5.94
N ILE A 121 1.55 -0.56 -4.86
CA ILE A 121 2.13 -1.09 -3.63
C ILE A 121 1.23 -0.71 -2.45
N ALA A 122 0.12 -1.44 -2.33
CA ALA A 122 -0.86 -1.22 -1.27
C ALA A 122 -0.23 -1.39 0.12
N VAL A 123 -0.82 -0.82 1.13
CA VAL A 123 -0.39 -0.87 2.54
C VAL A 123 0.88 -0.07 2.78
N ILE A 124 1.96 -0.34 2.06
CA ILE A 124 3.25 0.36 2.20
C ILE A 124 3.12 1.80 1.72
N ILE A 125 2.54 1.99 0.53
CA ILE A 125 2.08 3.32 0.09
C ILE A 125 0.61 3.40 0.50
N PRO A 126 0.27 4.14 1.55
CA PRO A 126 -0.99 3.95 2.27
C PRO A 126 -2.20 4.60 1.60
N CYS A 127 -2.55 4.14 0.41
CA CYS A 127 -3.72 4.65 -0.30
C CYS A 127 -5.03 4.41 0.46
N HIS A 128 -5.06 3.47 1.39
CA HIS A 128 -6.20 3.24 2.27
C HIS A 128 -6.46 4.39 3.25
N ARG A 129 -5.49 5.27 3.46
CA ARG A 129 -5.61 6.43 4.38
C ARG A 129 -6.27 7.65 3.73
N VAL A 130 -6.64 7.55 2.44
CA VAL A 130 -7.34 8.63 1.76
C VAL A 130 -8.84 8.33 1.75
N ILE A 131 -9.64 9.28 2.25
CA ILE A 131 -11.09 9.13 2.38
C ILE A 131 -11.78 10.35 1.76
N GLY A 132 -13.10 10.27 1.59
CA GLY A 132 -13.90 11.42 1.13
C GLY A 132 -13.88 12.54 2.16
N SER A 133 -14.07 13.78 1.71
CA SER A 133 -14.15 14.95 2.59
C SER A 133 -15.32 14.86 3.58
N ASP A 134 -16.34 14.06 3.25
CA ASP A 134 -17.48 13.77 4.11
C ASP A 134 -17.23 12.58 5.05
N GLY A 135 -16.02 12.03 5.06
CA GLY A 135 -15.63 10.87 5.86
C GLY A 135 -16.04 9.53 5.27
N LYS A 136 -16.66 9.51 4.10
CA LYS A 136 -17.08 8.26 3.47
C LYS A 136 -15.89 7.49 2.89
N LEU A 137 -15.94 6.16 3.04
CA LEU A 137 -14.95 5.26 2.48
C LEU A 137 -15.38 4.83 1.08
N SER A 138 -14.52 5.08 0.10
CA SER A 138 -14.79 4.71 -1.28
C SER A 138 -13.49 4.48 -2.03
N GLY A 139 -13.57 3.86 -3.20
CA GLY A 139 -12.48 3.85 -4.15
C GLY A 139 -11.19 3.18 -3.70
N TYR A 140 -11.28 2.00 -3.11
CA TYR A 140 -10.08 1.22 -2.78
C TYR A 140 -9.98 0.00 -3.70
N ALA A 141 -8.82 -0.18 -4.35
CA ALA A 141 -8.59 -1.31 -5.27
C ALA A 141 -8.76 -2.67 -4.58
N GLY A 142 -8.38 -2.76 -3.32
CA GLY A 142 -8.57 -3.97 -2.51
C GLY A 142 -9.98 -4.16 -1.97
N GLY A 143 -10.90 -3.23 -2.24
CA GLY A 143 -12.28 -3.25 -1.77
C GLY A 143 -12.49 -2.45 -0.48
N VAL A 144 -13.68 -1.87 -0.35
CA VAL A 144 -14.03 -0.97 0.77
C VAL A 144 -13.95 -1.69 2.13
N LYS A 145 -14.30 -2.97 2.18
CA LYS A 145 -14.20 -3.76 3.42
C LYS A 145 -12.76 -3.85 3.92
N ARG A 146 -11.80 -4.08 3.03
CA ARG A 146 -10.38 -4.13 3.39
C ARG A 146 -9.85 -2.76 3.79
N LYS A 147 -10.29 -1.70 3.10
CA LYS A 147 -9.96 -0.32 3.46
C LYS A 147 -10.40 -0.03 4.89
N LYS A 148 -11.64 -0.35 5.22
CA LYS A 148 -12.19 -0.18 6.56
C LYS A 148 -11.38 -0.99 7.59
N TRP A 149 -11.07 -2.24 7.27
CA TRP A 149 -10.27 -3.10 8.15
C TRP A 149 -8.92 -2.47 8.46
N LEU A 150 -8.21 -1.99 7.43
CA LEU A 150 -6.89 -1.38 7.60
C LEU A 150 -6.95 -0.13 8.46
N LEU A 151 -7.94 0.73 8.24
CA LEU A 151 -8.11 1.95 9.04
C LEU A 151 -8.41 1.64 10.50
N GLU A 152 -9.30 0.69 10.76
CA GLU A 152 -9.63 0.25 12.11
C GLU A 152 -8.44 -0.41 12.80
N HIS A 153 -7.69 -1.24 12.07
CA HIS A 153 -6.48 -1.89 12.56
C HIS A 153 -5.46 -0.84 13.03
N GLU A 154 -5.22 0.17 12.22
CA GLU A 154 -4.27 1.23 12.58
C GLU A 154 -4.73 2.03 13.79
N ARG A 155 -6.01 2.37 13.85
CA ARG A 155 -6.59 3.08 14.99
C ARG A 155 -6.48 2.26 16.27
N ASN A 156 -6.86 0.99 16.21
CA ASN A 156 -6.81 0.09 17.36
C ASN A 156 -5.39 -0.17 17.83
N SER A 157 -4.44 -0.27 16.90
CA SER A 157 -3.03 -0.46 17.24
C SER A 157 -2.46 0.74 18.00
N LEU A 158 -2.87 1.96 17.68
CA LEU A 158 -2.46 3.17 18.39
C LEU A 158 -3.04 3.21 19.81
N ILE A 159 -4.28 2.73 20.00
CA ILE A 159 -4.94 2.71 21.31
C ILE A 159 -4.30 1.68 22.23
N ASN A 160 -3.90 0.52 21.68
CA ASN A 160 -3.41 -0.62 22.44
C ASN A 160 -1.90 -0.65 22.65
N ASN A 161 -1.17 0.30 22.06
CA ASN A 161 0.30 0.38 22.23
C ASN A 161 0.71 1.50 23.17
#